data_61cc6a59ce6cf708dfc3cec528108007
#
_entry.id   61cc6a59ce6cf708dfc3cec528108007
#
_cell.length_a   1.000
_cell.length_b   1.000
_cell.length_c   1.000
_cell.angle_alpha   90.00
_cell.angle_beta   90.00
_cell.angle_gamma   90.00
#
_symmetry.space_group_name_H-M   'P 1'
#
loop_
_entity.id
_entity.type
_entity.pdbx_description
1 polymer ?
#
loop_
_entity_poly.entity_id
_entity_poly.type
_entity_poly.pdbx_seq_one_letter_code
_entity_poly.pdbx_strand_id
1 'polypeptide(L)'
;MIAVPTALWAHYVGDAAAWLGAAAMARWQYRRWPAQSRLLSFQTDPSYFVTLAICAVVGAWAVGSFSLSGNGRIIPSHSIAGALVGRIVGVEAWKWRHGVRRSTGGAFVAPVCVGIMIGRLGCLFSGLPDHTYGTATRLPWAVELGDGIGRHPVQIYESLSMAAFLAVYLTALRAGRAWTQQHAFHAMICVYAAQRFMWEFLKPYPALIGPFNLFHLLMLGLFIYGIAWWQHGSPDSEPTIAGAV
;
A
#
# COMPACT_ATOMS: atom_id res chain seq x y z
N MET A 1 9.53 -3.05 -27.86
CA MET A 1 8.16 -3.11 -27.35
C MET A 1 7.83 -4.56 -27.03
N ILE A 2 7.33 -4.83 -25.84
CA ILE A 2 7.06 -6.19 -25.32
C ILE A 2 5.53 -6.37 -25.29
N ALA A 3 4.99 -7.30 -26.11
CA ALA A 3 3.57 -7.62 -26.07
C ALA A 3 3.26 -8.42 -24.80
N VAL A 4 2.28 -7.94 -24.02
CA VAL A 4 1.82 -8.58 -22.78
C VAL A 4 0.46 -9.21 -23.06
N PRO A 5 0.29 -10.53 -22.81
CA PRO A 5 -1.02 -11.15 -22.93
C PRO A 5 -1.94 -10.60 -21.84
N THR A 6 -3.09 -10.05 -22.23
CA THR A 6 -4.04 -9.42 -21.31
C THR A 6 -5.37 -10.16 -21.27
N ALA A 7 -5.95 -10.26 -20.07
CA ALA A 7 -7.27 -10.86 -19.86
C ALA A 7 -7.95 -10.25 -18.62
N LEU A 8 -9.22 -9.91 -18.71
CA LEU A 8 -9.98 -9.29 -17.61
C LEU A 8 -9.96 -10.12 -16.30
N TRP A 9 -10.00 -11.44 -16.42
CA TRP A 9 -9.93 -12.33 -15.24
C TRP A 9 -8.61 -12.30 -14.51
N ALA A 10 -7.52 -11.81 -15.15
CA ALA A 10 -6.21 -11.71 -14.55
C ALA A 10 -6.18 -10.78 -13.32
N HIS A 11 -7.07 -9.77 -13.29
CA HIS A 11 -7.24 -8.91 -12.11
C HIS A 11 -7.68 -9.72 -10.88
N TYR A 12 -8.73 -10.52 -11.03
CA TYR A 12 -9.27 -11.33 -9.92
C TYR A 12 -8.28 -12.39 -9.44
N VAL A 13 -7.55 -13.02 -10.37
CA VAL A 13 -6.48 -13.97 -10.02
C VAL A 13 -5.32 -13.25 -9.33
N GLY A 14 -4.95 -12.07 -9.82
CA GLY A 14 -3.94 -11.22 -9.22
C GLY A 14 -4.31 -10.83 -7.78
N ASP A 15 -5.56 -10.43 -7.56
CA ASP A 15 -6.06 -10.08 -6.23
C ASP A 15 -6.06 -11.28 -5.28
N ALA A 16 -6.57 -12.43 -5.73
CA ALA A 16 -6.54 -13.66 -4.94
C ALA A 16 -5.09 -14.07 -4.59
N ALA A 17 -4.19 -14.02 -5.55
CA ALA A 17 -2.77 -14.30 -5.33
C ALA A 17 -2.12 -13.28 -4.38
N ALA A 18 -2.49 -12.00 -4.47
CA ALA A 18 -2.01 -10.95 -3.56
C ALA A 18 -2.46 -11.20 -2.12
N TRP A 19 -3.72 -11.59 -1.91
CA TRP A 19 -4.23 -11.95 -0.59
C TRP A 19 -3.56 -13.20 -0.02
N LEU A 20 -3.42 -14.25 -0.82
CA LEU A 20 -2.74 -15.50 -0.40
C LEU A 20 -1.24 -15.24 -0.11
N GLY A 21 -0.56 -14.47 -0.95
CA GLY A 21 0.82 -14.08 -0.75
C GLY A 21 1.02 -13.24 0.51
N ALA A 22 0.14 -12.27 0.75
CA ALA A 22 0.16 -11.46 1.97
C ALA A 22 -0.09 -12.32 3.23
N ALA A 23 -1.04 -13.24 3.19
CA ALA A 23 -1.32 -14.17 4.29
C ALA A 23 -0.15 -15.12 4.56
N ALA A 24 0.46 -15.67 3.50
CA ALA A 24 1.64 -16.53 3.61
C ALA A 24 2.82 -15.76 4.22
N MET A 25 3.04 -14.50 3.78
CA MET A 25 4.07 -13.62 4.32
C MET A 25 3.81 -13.28 5.79
N ALA A 26 2.56 -12.96 6.16
CA ALA A 26 2.18 -12.71 7.56
C ALA A 26 2.47 -13.94 8.44
N ARG A 27 2.07 -15.13 7.98
CA ARG A 27 2.35 -16.39 8.69
C ARG A 27 3.85 -16.67 8.83
N TRP A 28 4.63 -16.44 7.76
CA TRP A 28 6.08 -16.62 7.79
C TRP A 28 6.74 -15.62 8.75
N GLN A 29 6.37 -14.35 8.69
CA GLN A 29 6.86 -13.31 9.59
C GLN A 29 6.52 -13.63 11.05
N TYR A 30 5.28 -14.06 11.34
CA TYR A 30 4.85 -14.47 12.67
C TYR A 30 5.72 -15.61 13.24
N ARG A 31 6.05 -16.60 12.42
CA ARG A 31 6.89 -17.73 12.85
C ARG A 31 8.36 -17.33 13.06
N ARG A 32 8.86 -16.40 12.25
CA ARG A 32 10.27 -16.04 12.25
C ARG A 32 10.63 -14.95 13.26
N TRP A 33 9.72 -14.02 13.49
CA TRP A 33 9.87 -12.89 14.42
C TRP A 33 8.62 -12.73 15.29
N PRO A 34 8.40 -13.64 16.27
CA PRO A 34 7.18 -13.63 17.09
C PRO A 34 7.06 -12.35 17.94
N ALA A 35 8.16 -11.74 18.33
CA ALA A 35 8.15 -10.49 19.10
C ALA A 35 7.47 -9.33 18.34
N GLN A 36 7.69 -9.25 17.03
CA GLN A 36 7.05 -8.24 16.17
C GLN A 36 5.55 -8.50 15.99
N SER A 37 5.17 -9.76 16.08
CA SER A 37 3.77 -10.18 15.99
C SER A 37 3.03 -10.05 17.32
N ARG A 38 3.74 -10.03 18.45
CA ARG A 38 3.15 -9.71 19.78
C ARG A 38 2.63 -8.29 19.87
N LEU A 39 3.08 -7.39 18.99
CA LEU A 39 2.46 -6.08 18.81
C LEU A 39 1.00 -6.19 18.36
N LEU A 40 0.60 -7.34 17.77
CA LEU A 40 -0.80 -7.69 17.48
C LEU A 40 -1.56 -8.13 18.74
N SER A 41 -0.91 -8.53 19.83
CA SER A 41 -1.59 -9.01 21.04
C SER A 41 -2.44 -7.94 21.74
N PHE A 42 -2.20 -6.66 21.43
CA PHE A 42 -3.07 -5.56 21.89
C PHE A 42 -4.28 -5.32 20.97
N GLN A 43 -4.33 -6.03 19.84
CA GLN A 43 -5.40 -5.98 18.86
C GLN A 43 -6.36 -7.16 19.05
N THR A 44 -6.52 -7.62 20.28
CA THR A 44 -7.53 -8.65 20.62
C THR A 44 -8.96 -8.09 20.54
N ASP A 45 -9.10 -6.77 20.42
CA ASP A 45 -10.41 -6.15 20.22
C ASP A 45 -10.86 -6.34 18.75
N PRO A 46 -11.89 -7.12 18.48
CA PRO A 46 -12.41 -7.32 17.13
C PRO A 46 -12.78 -6.01 16.43
N SER A 47 -13.15 -4.96 17.20
CA SER A 47 -13.53 -3.66 16.66
C SER A 47 -12.38 -2.99 15.87
N TYR A 48 -11.13 -3.24 16.25
CA TYR A 48 -9.96 -2.77 15.50
C TYR A 48 -9.95 -3.33 14.08
N PHE A 49 -10.10 -4.64 13.93
CA PHE A 49 -10.06 -5.29 12.61
C PHE A 49 -11.30 -4.96 11.78
N VAL A 50 -12.46 -4.85 12.43
CA VAL A 50 -13.70 -4.41 11.76
C VAL A 50 -13.54 -2.98 11.23
N THR A 51 -13.02 -2.06 12.04
CA THR A 51 -12.75 -0.68 11.62
C THR A 51 -11.75 -0.65 10.46
N LEU A 52 -10.66 -1.39 10.58
CA LEU A 52 -9.63 -1.50 9.54
C LEU A 52 -10.23 -2.01 8.22
N ALA A 53 -11.06 -3.05 8.26
CA ALA A 53 -11.67 -3.64 7.07
C ALA A 53 -12.71 -2.70 6.44
N ILE A 54 -13.63 -2.15 7.22
CA ILE A 54 -14.68 -1.24 6.72
C ILE A 54 -14.03 0.01 6.10
N CYS A 55 -13.12 0.65 6.82
CA CYS A 55 -12.48 1.87 6.33
C CYS A 55 -11.58 1.61 5.11
N ALA A 56 -10.98 0.40 5.00
CA ALA A 56 -10.27 0.01 3.80
C ALA A 56 -11.21 -0.10 2.58
N VAL A 57 -12.35 -0.75 2.74
CA VAL A 57 -13.34 -0.92 1.67
C VAL A 57 -13.93 0.43 1.27
N VAL A 58 -14.37 1.24 2.23
CA VAL A 58 -14.93 2.58 1.98
C VAL A 58 -13.91 3.47 1.29
N GLY A 59 -12.66 3.49 1.77
CA GLY A 59 -11.60 4.29 1.16
C GLY A 59 -11.24 3.82 -0.26
N ALA A 60 -11.19 2.50 -0.49
CA ALA A 60 -10.95 1.93 -1.82
C ALA A 60 -12.00 2.39 -2.82
N TRP A 61 -13.26 2.26 -2.45
CA TRP A 61 -14.41 2.63 -3.29
C TRP A 61 -14.52 4.13 -3.51
N ALA A 62 -14.41 4.92 -2.45
CA ALA A 62 -14.54 6.38 -2.54
C ALA A 62 -13.46 6.97 -3.47
N VAL A 63 -12.20 6.63 -3.24
CA VAL A 63 -11.07 7.15 -4.04
C VAL A 63 -11.08 6.56 -5.46
N GLY A 64 -11.33 5.27 -5.61
CA GLY A 64 -11.37 4.60 -6.91
C GLY A 64 -12.47 5.19 -7.79
N SER A 65 -13.69 5.26 -7.29
CA SER A 65 -14.81 5.79 -8.04
C SER A 65 -14.65 7.28 -8.35
N PHE A 66 -14.17 8.08 -7.40
CA PHE A 66 -13.92 9.51 -7.64
C PHE A 66 -12.86 9.75 -8.71
N SER A 67 -11.78 8.95 -8.74
CA SER A 67 -10.68 9.13 -9.68
C SER A 67 -11.04 8.85 -11.15
N LEU A 68 -12.02 7.98 -11.39
CA LEU A 68 -12.50 7.64 -12.75
C LEU A 68 -13.79 8.36 -13.11
N SER A 69 -14.46 9.01 -12.14
CA SER A 69 -15.70 9.74 -12.40
C SER A 69 -15.42 11.07 -13.07
N GLY A 70 -16.20 11.37 -14.08
CA GLY A 70 -16.13 12.65 -14.81
C GLY A 70 -17.38 12.83 -15.68
N ASN A 71 -17.66 14.06 -16.12
CA ASN A 71 -18.80 14.39 -17.00
C ASN A 71 -20.16 13.89 -16.49
N GLY A 72 -20.37 13.92 -15.15
CA GLY A 72 -21.63 13.51 -14.53
C GLY A 72 -21.86 11.98 -14.45
N ARG A 73 -20.87 11.16 -14.80
CA ARG A 73 -20.94 9.69 -14.68
C ARG A 73 -20.07 9.21 -13.52
N ILE A 74 -20.68 8.41 -12.62
CA ILE A 74 -19.96 7.71 -11.56
C ILE A 74 -19.54 6.34 -12.11
N ILE A 75 -18.24 6.08 -12.19
CA ILE A 75 -17.69 4.80 -12.60
C ILE A 75 -17.22 4.07 -11.36
N PRO A 76 -17.90 2.98 -10.92
CA PRO A 76 -17.46 2.19 -9.78
C PRO A 76 -16.07 1.62 -10.01
N SER A 77 -15.15 1.91 -9.11
CA SER A 77 -13.78 1.43 -9.19
C SER A 77 -13.17 1.31 -7.80
N HIS A 78 -12.10 0.55 -7.70
CA HIS A 78 -11.37 0.34 -6.46
C HIS A 78 -9.94 0.88 -6.57
N SER A 79 -9.44 1.42 -5.47
CA SER A 79 -8.08 1.94 -5.40
C SER A 79 -7.33 1.41 -4.18
N ILE A 80 -6.15 0.81 -4.41
CA ILE A 80 -5.24 0.40 -3.32
C ILE A 80 -4.80 1.63 -2.49
N ALA A 81 -4.55 2.76 -3.15
CA ALA A 81 -4.22 4.01 -2.47
C ALA A 81 -5.36 4.47 -1.57
N GLY A 82 -6.60 4.41 -2.06
CA GLY A 82 -7.80 4.71 -1.29
C GLY A 82 -7.99 3.76 -0.11
N ALA A 83 -7.79 2.45 -0.32
CA ALA A 83 -7.84 1.45 0.74
C ALA A 83 -6.82 1.74 1.85
N LEU A 84 -5.60 2.14 1.48
CA LEU A 84 -4.54 2.45 2.42
C LEU A 84 -4.84 3.71 3.23
N VAL A 85 -5.30 4.79 2.57
CA VAL A 85 -5.73 6.03 3.23
C VAL A 85 -6.89 5.76 4.17
N GLY A 86 -7.95 5.11 3.72
CA GLY A 86 -9.12 4.79 4.53
C GLY A 86 -8.76 3.97 5.77
N ARG A 87 -7.92 2.95 5.60
CA ARG A 87 -7.42 2.11 6.68
C ARG A 87 -6.63 2.90 7.72
N ILE A 88 -5.72 3.79 7.27
CA ILE A 88 -4.93 4.63 8.17
C ILE A 88 -5.85 5.57 8.95
N VAL A 89 -6.73 6.29 8.27
CA VAL A 89 -7.68 7.20 8.92
C VAL A 89 -8.56 6.46 9.94
N GLY A 90 -9.11 5.30 9.56
CA GLY A 90 -9.95 4.49 10.45
C GLY A 90 -9.20 3.99 11.67
N VAL A 91 -7.97 3.47 11.48
CA VAL A 91 -7.14 2.97 12.58
C VAL A 91 -6.68 4.10 13.49
N GLU A 92 -6.28 5.26 12.96
CA GLU A 92 -5.89 6.41 13.80
C GLU A 92 -7.08 6.95 14.61
N ALA A 93 -8.30 7.01 14.01
CA ALA A 93 -9.52 7.37 14.72
C ALA A 93 -9.86 6.35 15.84
N TRP A 94 -9.73 5.06 15.55
CA TRP A 94 -9.92 4.00 16.54
C TRP A 94 -8.90 4.12 17.68
N LYS A 95 -7.62 4.31 17.38
CA LYS A 95 -6.55 4.51 18.35
C LYS A 95 -6.81 5.72 19.26
N TRP A 96 -7.22 6.83 18.64
CA TRP A 96 -7.57 8.04 19.40
C TRP A 96 -8.70 7.79 20.41
N ARG A 97 -9.75 7.08 20.00
CA ARG A 97 -10.87 6.73 20.89
C ARG A 97 -10.48 5.77 22.02
N HIS A 98 -9.50 4.91 21.82
CA HIS A 98 -9.06 3.89 22.79
C HIS A 98 -7.77 4.27 23.53
N GLY A 99 -7.29 5.51 23.37
CA GLY A 99 -6.09 5.99 24.05
C GLY A 99 -4.77 5.32 23.61
N VAL A 100 -4.75 4.67 22.44
CA VAL A 100 -3.58 3.97 21.90
C VAL A 100 -2.70 4.98 21.17
N ARG A 101 -1.50 5.25 21.68
CA ARG A 101 -0.57 6.24 21.08
C ARG A 101 0.53 5.62 20.22
N ARG A 102 0.79 4.32 20.32
CA ARG A 102 1.85 3.63 19.59
C ARG A 102 1.44 3.25 18.17
N SER A 103 2.45 2.96 17.34
CA SER A 103 2.23 2.38 16.01
C SER A 103 1.72 0.95 16.11
N THR A 104 0.64 0.64 15.39
CA THR A 104 0.05 -0.71 15.32
C THR A 104 0.30 -1.38 13.96
N GLY A 105 0.97 -0.68 13.03
CA GLY A 105 1.13 -1.11 11.64
C GLY A 105 2.30 -2.05 11.35
N GLY A 106 3.24 -2.21 12.29
CA GLY A 106 4.51 -2.92 12.05
C GLY A 106 4.37 -4.35 11.53
N ALA A 107 3.38 -5.11 12.02
CA ALA A 107 3.11 -6.47 11.57
C ALA A 107 2.58 -6.57 10.13
N PHE A 108 2.04 -5.48 9.59
CA PHE A 108 1.46 -5.43 8.24
C PHE A 108 2.46 -5.02 7.16
N VAL A 109 3.67 -4.58 7.52
CA VAL A 109 4.66 -4.04 6.58
C VAL A 109 4.98 -5.04 5.46
N ALA A 110 5.50 -6.21 5.79
CA ALA A 110 5.87 -7.20 4.77
C ALA A 110 4.64 -7.78 4.03
N PRO A 111 3.53 -8.13 4.71
CA PRO A 111 2.31 -8.56 4.03
C PRO A 111 1.77 -7.54 3.02
N VAL A 112 1.75 -6.26 3.36
CA VAL A 112 1.27 -5.19 2.47
C VAL A 112 2.21 -5.03 1.27
N CYS A 113 3.53 -5.07 1.48
CA CYS A 113 4.50 -5.03 0.37
C CYS A 113 4.25 -6.18 -0.62
N VAL A 114 4.12 -7.42 -0.13
CA VAL A 114 3.85 -8.59 -0.99
C VAL A 114 2.51 -8.45 -1.71
N GLY A 115 1.46 -8.01 -1.01
CA GLY A 115 0.15 -7.78 -1.59
C GLY A 115 0.19 -6.75 -2.73
N ILE A 116 0.89 -5.62 -2.55
CA ILE A 116 1.05 -4.61 -3.59
C ILE A 116 1.86 -5.17 -4.77
N MET A 117 2.98 -5.84 -4.50
CA MET A 117 3.83 -6.42 -5.55
C MET A 117 3.05 -7.34 -6.48
N ILE A 118 2.33 -8.30 -5.91
CA ILE A 118 1.56 -9.29 -6.68
C ILE A 118 0.35 -8.64 -7.34
N GLY A 119 -0.40 -7.81 -6.61
CA GLY A 119 -1.59 -7.13 -7.14
C GLY A 119 -1.26 -6.24 -8.34
N ARG A 120 -0.10 -5.56 -8.34
CA ARG A 120 0.33 -4.76 -9.48
C ARG A 120 0.63 -5.57 -10.73
N LEU A 121 1.11 -6.80 -10.59
CA LEU A 121 1.25 -7.72 -11.72
C LEU A 121 -0.13 -8.17 -12.24
N GLY A 122 -1.11 -8.39 -11.36
CA GLY A 122 -2.50 -8.64 -11.74
C GLY A 122 -3.07 -7.49 -12.60
N CYS A 123 -2.85 -6.23 -12.17
CA CYS A 123 -3.24 -5.04 -12.94
C CYS A 123 -2.57 -5.00 -14.32
N LEU A 124 -1.29 -5.35 -14.43
CA LEU A 124 -0.58 -5.39 -15.71
C LEU A 124 -1.23 -6.38 -16.69
N PHE A 125 -1.49 -7.61 -16.22
CA PHE A 125 -2.11 -8.66 -17.03
C PHE A 125 -3.61 -8.44 -17.28
N SER A 126 -4.26 -7.54 -16.56
CA SER A 126 -5.64 -7.10 -16.88
C SER A 126 -5.69 -6.15 -18.07
N GLY A 127 -4.59 -5.47 -18.35
CA GLY A 127 -4.45 -4.61 -19.52
C GLY A 127 -5.19 -3.28 -19.41
N LEU A 128 -5.69 -2.78 -20.55
CA LEU A 128 -6.34 -1.47 -20.66
C LEU A 128 -7.59 -1.31 -19.78
N PRO A 129 -8.46 -2.32 -19.63
CA PRO A 129 -9.68 -2.19 -18.82
C PRO A 129 -9.43 -1.92 -17.35
N ASP A 130 -8.22 -2.19 -16.84
CA ASP A 130 -7.85 -1.89 -15.45
C ASP A 130 -7.60 -0.39 -15.20
N HIS A 131 -7.46 0.42 -16.23
CA HIS A 131 -7.20 1.86 -16.17
C HIS A 131 -5.95 2.26 -15.36
N THR A 132 -5.02 1.35 -15.09
CA THR A 132 -3.79 1.62 -14.32
C THR A 132 -2.52 1.67 -15.17
N TYR A 133 -2.67 1.62 -16.48
CA TYR A 133 -1.57 1.64 -17.45
C TYR A 133 -0.83 2.98 -17.49
N GLY A 134 0.40 2.95 -18.03
CA GLY A 134 1.22 4.15 -18.20
C GLY A 134 0.96 4.89 -19.50
N THR A 135 1.50 6.11 -19.60
CA THR A 135 1.52 6.93 -20.82
C THR A 135 2.37 6.29 -21.92
N ALA A 136 2.14 6.69 -23.16
CA ALA A 136 2.89 6.19 -24.32
C ALA A 136 4.38 6.51 -24.22
N THR A 137 5.22 5.55 -24.63
CA THR A 137 6.68 5.69 -24.62
C THR A 137 7.34 4.89 -25.74
N ARG A 138 8.56 5.28 -26.13
CA ARG A 138 9.41 4.56 -27.09
C ARG A 138 10.58 3.83 -26.40
N LEU A 139 10.57 3.70 -25.09
CA LEU A 139 11.63 3.01 -24.38
C LEU A 139 11.71 1.52 -24.80
N PRO A 140 12.90 0.90 -24.79
CA PRO A 140 13.08 -0.48 -25.24
C PRO A 140 12.26 -1.50 -24.44
N TRP A 141 11.92 -1.19 -23.18
CA TRP A 141 11.07 -2.01 -22.31
C TRP A 141 9.61 -1.59 -22.28
N ALA A 142 9.16 -0.75 -23.22
CA ALA A 142 7.76 -0.40 -23.35
C ALA A 142 6.89 -1.66 -23.53
N VAL A 143 5.76 -1.73 -22.82
CA VAL A 143 4.78 -2.80 -22.93
C VAL A 143 3.61 -2.39 -23.82
N GLU A 144 3.11 -3.34 -24.57
CA GLU A 144 1.93 -3.22 -25.42
C GLU A 144 0.81 -4.08 -24.82
N LEU A 145 -0.38 -3.50 -24.67
CA LEU A 145 -1.52 -4.08 -23.93
C LEU A 145 -2.72 -4.45 -24.84
N GLY A 146 -2.47 -4.72 -26.11
CA GLY A 146 -3.47 -5.16 -27.10
C GLY A 146 -3.99 -4.08 -28.03
N ASP A 147 -3.42 -2.84 -28.02
CA ASP A 147 -3.83 -1.73 -28.87
C ASP A 147 -2.70 -1.18 -29.77
N GLY A 148 -1.57 -1.86 -29.82
CA GLY A 148 -0.43 -1.47 -30.65
C GLY A 148 0.40 -0.30 -30.09
N ILE A 149 0.08 0.23 -28.89
CA ILE A 149 0.77 1.39 -28.31
C ILE A 149 1.73 0.93 -27.21
N GLY A 150 3.02 1.25 -27.37
CA GLY A 150 4.02 1.04 -26.32
C GLY A 150 3.84 2.02 -25.16
N ARG A 151 3.73 1.51 -23.93
CA ARG A 151 3.50 2.28 -22.72
C ARG A 151 4.54 2.01 -21.65
N HIS A 152 4.70 2.96 -20.73
CA HIS A 152 5.45 2.73 -19.49
C HIS A 152 4.80 1.62 -18.68
N PRO A 153 5.54 0.53 -18.31
CA PRO A 153 5.01 -0.52 -17.45
C PRO A 153 5.00 -0.07 -15.97
N VAL A 154 4.19 0.93 -15.66
CA VAL A 154 4.16 1.56 -14.33
C VAL A 154 3.80 0.56 -13.21
N GLN A 155 3.03 -0.48 -13.53
CA GLN A 155 2.70 -1.56 -12.59
C GLN A 155 3.97 -2.34 -12.19
N ILE A 156 4.89 -2.57 -13.14
CA ILE A 156 6.19 -3.20 -12.86
C ILE A 156 7.05 -2.27 -12.01
N TYR A 157 7.09 -0.96 -12.32
CA TYR A 157 7.86 0.00 -11.54
C TYR A 157 7.39 0.05 -10.08
N GLU A 158 6.08 0.07 -9.85
CA GLU A 158 5.49 0.04 -8.51
C GLU A 158 5.80 -1.28 -7.78
N SER A 159 5.68 -2.42 -8.47
CA SER A 159 5.99 -3.75 -7.93
C SER A 159 7.46 -3.84 -7.51
N LEU A 160 8.39 -3.44 -8.38
CA LEU A 160 9.83 -3.47 -8.10
C LEU A 160 10.24 -2.50 -6.99
N SER A 161 9.62 -1.32 -6.91
CA SER A 161 9.87 -0.37 -5.82
C SER A 161 9.49 -0.96 -4.47
N MET A 162 8.35 -1.65 -4.38
CA MET A 162 7.93 -2.32 -3.14
C MET A 162 8.78 -3.56 -2.84
N ALA A 163 9.25 -4.29 -3.87
CA ALA A 163 10.18 -5.40 -3.70
C ALA A 163 11.53 -4.93 -3.12
N ALA A 164 12.05 -3.83 -3.64
CA ALA A 164 13.29 -3.23 -3.14
C ALA A 164 13.14 -2.79 -1.67
N PHE A 165 12.04 -2.10 -1.34
CA PHE A 165 11.77 -1.74 0.05
C PHE A 165 11.65 -2.99 0.94
N LEU A 166 10.92 -4.02 0.52
CA LEU A 166 10.78 -5.27 1.27
C LEU A 166 12.13 -5.94 1.53
N ALA A 167 13.01 -5.98 0.54
CA ALA A 167 14.36 -6.51 0.70
C ALA A 167 15.17 -5.73 1.75
N VAL A 168 15.13 -4.39 1.69
CA VAL A 168 15.78 -3.52 2.69
C VAL A 168 15.17 -3.76 4.08
N TYR A 169 13.84 -3.81 4.18
CA TYR A 169 13.16 -4.05 5.45
C TYR A 169 13.53 -5.40 6.07
N LEU A 170 13.50 -6.48 5.29
CA LEU A 170 13.82 -7.81 5.79
C LEU A 170 15.30 -7.96 6.19
N THR A 171 16.22 -7.32 5.47
CA THR A 171 17.65 -7.30 5.85
C THR A 171 17.86 -6.50 7.12
N ALA A 172 17.23 -5.34 7.26
CA ALA A 172 17.28 -4.53 8.46
C ALA A 172 16.66 -5.24 9.68
N LEU A 173 15.55 -5.96 9.45
CA LEU A 173 14.88 -6.75 10.47
C LEU A 173 15.77 -7.91 10.98
N ARG A 174 16.45 -8.60 10.06
CA ARG A 174 17.45 -9.65 10.42
C ARG A 174 18.63 -9.07 11.20
N ALA A 175 19.03 -7.84 10.87
CA ALA A 175 20.11 -7.13 11.54
C ALA A 175 19.68 -6.46 12.87
N GLY A 176 18.42 -6.62 13.31
CA GLY A 176 17.91 -6.06 14.56
C GLY A 176 17.88 -4.52 14.58
N ARG A 177 17.76 -3.86 13.42
CA ARG A 177 17.76 -2.38 13.36
C ARG A 177 16.53 -1.81 14.05
N ALA A 178 16.73 -0.85 14.97
CA ALA A 178 15.68 -0.27 15.82
C ALA A 178 14.47 0.28 15.03
N TRP A 179 14.71 0.92 13.88
CA TRP A 179 13.63 1.48 13.07
C TRP A 179 12.62 0.44 12.58
N THR A 180 13.02 -0.84 12.46
CA THR A 180 12.13 -1.92 12.03
C THR A 180 11.07 -2.27 13.07
N GLN A 181 11.30 -1.92 14.32
CA GLN A 181 10.35 -2.13 15.42
C GLN A 181 9.47 -0.90 15.65
N GLN A 182 10.03 0.29 15.56
CA GLN A 182 9.37 1.54 15.95
C GLN A 182 8.69 2.24 14.77
N HIS A 183 9.36 2.26 13.60
CA HIS A 183 8.98 3.13 12.48
C HIS A 183 8.73 2.38 11.15
N ALA A 184 8.78 1.04 11.15
CA ALA A 184 8.70 0.24 9.91
C ALA A 184 7.47 0.57 9.06
N PHE A 185 6.30 0.71 9.69
CA PHE A 185 5.07 1.03 8.97
C PHE A 185 5.14 2.41 8.31
N HIS A 186 5.62 3.41 9.04
CA HIS A 186 5.73 4.78 8.53
C HIS A 186 6.80 4.90 7.45
N ALA A 187 7.93 4.17 7.58
CA ALA A 187 8.93 4.03 6.52
C ALA A 187 8.31 3.44 5.24
N MET A 188 7.54 2.36 5.37
CA MET A 188 6.83 1.76 4.24
C MET A 188 5.86 2.76 3.59
N ILE A 189 5.08 3.50 4.40
CA ILE A 189 4.15 4.51 3.89
C ILE A 189 4.89 5.62 3.15
N CYS A 190 6.00 6.12 3.68
CA CYS A 190 6.81 7.15 3.01
C CYS A 190 7.35 6.65 1.67
N VAL A 191 7.91 5.43 1.62
CA VAL A 191 8.42 4.85 0.37
C VAL A 191 7.29 4.60 -0.62
N TYR A 192 6.16 4.03 -0.17
CA TYR A 192 4.99 3.82 -1.03
C TYR A 192 4.47 5.14 -1.59
N ALA A 193 4.33 6.15 -0.75
CA ALA A 193 3.82 7.46 -1.15
C ALA A 193 4.79 8.15 -2.14
N ALA A 194 6.09 8.16 -1.84
CA ALA A 194 7.09 8.79 -2.70
C ALA A 194 7.16 8.13 -4.09
N GLN A 195 7.31 6.79 -4.14
CA GLN A 195 7.38 6.09 -5.42
C GLN A 195 6.06 6.22 -6.21
N ARG A 196 4.91 6.13 -5.55
CA ARG A 196 3.61 6.28 -6.19
C ARG A 196 3.40 7.69 -6.72
N PHE A 197 3.82 8.72 -5.98
CA PHE A 197 3.79 10.11 -6.44
C PHE A 197 4.60 10.30 -7.72
N MET A 198 5.80 9.70 -7.79
CA MET A 198 6.66 9.79 -8.98
C MET A 198 6.06 9.07 -10.19
N TRP A 199 5.58 7.84 -10.01
CA TRP A 199 5.00 7.07 -11.11
C TRP A 199 3.65 7.58 -11.58
N GLU A 200 2.97 8.39 -10.76
CA GLU A 200 1.67 8.96 -11.11
C GLU A 200 1.76 9.97 -12.27
N PHE A 201 2.91 10.65 -12.45
CA PHE A 201 3.17 11.48 -13.63
C PHE A 201 3.19 10.69 -14.94
N LEU A 202 3.41 9.40 -14.87
CA LEU A 202 3.40 8.50 -16.03
C LEU A 202 2.04 7.87 -16.29
N LYS A 203 0.98 8.30 -15.61
CA LYS A 203 -0.38 7.77 -15.77
C LYS A 203 -1.30 8.79 -16.43
N PRO A 204 -2.25 8.35 -17.27
CA PRO A 204 -3.11 9.25 -18.04
C PRO A 204 -4.34 9.70 -17.22
N TYR A 205 -4.18 9.97 -15.90
CA TYR A 205 -5.28 10.48 -15.10
C TYR A 205 -5.46 11.99 -15.24
N PRO A 206 -6.72 12.48 -15.16
CA PRO A 206 -7.00 13.91 -15.27
C PRO A 206 -6.36 14.70 -14.12
N ALA A 207 -5.73 15.81 -14.45
CA ALA A 207 -5.21 16.74 -13.46
C ALA A 207 -6.34 17.48 -12.74
N LEU A 208 -6.16 17.72 -11.44
CA LEU A 208 -7.07 18.50 -10.60
C LEU A 208 -6.54 19.91 -10.32
N ILE A 209 -5.25 20.02 -9.99
CA ILE A 209 -4.59 21.29 -9.62
C ILE A 209 -3.22 21.32 -10.31
N GLY A 210 -3.06 22.19 -11.30
CA GLY A 210 -1.81 22.23 -12.07
C GLY A 210 -1.52 20.85 -12.70
N PRO A 211 -0.31 20.29 -12.54
CA PRO A 211 0.04 18.97 -13.09
C PRO A 211 -0.41 17.81 -12.19
N PHE A 212 -1.03 18.08 -11.03
CA PHE A 212 -1.35 17.09 -10.01
C PHE A 212 -2.77 16.57 -10.14
N ASN A 213 -2.92 15.24 -10.11
CA ASN A 213 -4.21 14.57 -9.99
C ASN A 213 -4.52 14.22 -8.52
N LEU A 214 -5.68 13.59 -8.26
CA LEU A 214 -6.10 13.17 -6.93
C LEU A 214 -5.04 12.31 -6.21
N PHE A 215 -4.41 11.40 -6.93
CA PHE A 215 -3.44 10.48 -6.32
C PHE A 215 -2.16 11.19 -5.87
N HIS A 216 -1.71 12.22 -6.58
CA HIS A 216 -0.59 13.04 -6.11
C HIS A 216 -0.90 13.68 -4.75
N LEU A 217 -2.10 14.24 -4.59
CA LEU A 217 -2.50 14.88 -3.32
C LEU A 217 -2.60 13.87 -2.18
N LEU A 218 -3.17 12.68 -2.46
CA LEU A 218 -3.25 11.60 -1.48
C LEU A 218 -1.85 11.09 -1.08
N MET A 219 -0.95 10.94 -2.04
CA MET A 219 0.42 10.50 -1.76
C MET A 219 1.19 11.54 -0.96
N LEU A 220 1.02 12.83 -1.26
CA LEU A 220 1.61 13.91 -0.46
C LEU A 220 1.09 13.85 0.99
N GLY A 221 -0.21 13.67 1.19
CA GLY A 221 -0.81 13.52 2.51
C GLY A 221 -0.25 12.31 3.28
N LEU A 222 -0.13 11.15 2.63
CA LEU A 222 0.47 9.96 3.23
C LEU A 222 1.95 10.16 3.58
N PHE A 223 2.69 10.84 2.72
CA PHE A 223 4.11 11.12 2.97
C PHE A 223 4.28 12.03 4.19
N ILE A 224 3.50 13.11 4.27
CA ILE A 224 3.48 14.02 5.42
C ILE A 224 3.10 13.26 6.70
N TYR A 225 2.07 12.41 6.66
CA TYR A 225 1.68 11.56 7.78
C TYR A 225 2.84 10.67 8.25
N GLY A 226 3.52 10.00 7.31
CA GLY A 226 4.65 9.12 7.64
C GLY A 226 5.82 9.86 8.29
N ILE A 227 6.17 11.05 7.78
CA ILE A 227 7.23 11.90 8.35
C ILE A 227 6.82 12.45 9.72
N ALA A 228 5.59 12.96 9.87
CA ALA A 228 5.10 13.48 11.14
C ALA A 228 5.15 12.41 12.25
N TRP A 229 4.75 11.19 11.94
CA TRP A 229 4.87 10.07 12.88
C TRP A 229 6.33 9.70 13.18
N TRP A 230 7.23 9.79 12.21
CA TRP A 230 8.64 9.53 12.44
C TRP A 230 9.26 10.53 13.42
N GLN A 231 8.85 11.78 13.36
CA GLN A 231 9.40 12.87 14.18
C GLN A 231 8.75 12.95 15.58
N HIS A 232 7.45 12.65 15.69
CA HIS A 232 6.65 12.88 16.90
C HIS A 232 6.14 11.58 17.54
N GLY A 233 6.25 10.45 16.87
CA GLY A 233 5.86 9.15 17.42
C GLY A 233 6.76 8.78 18.58
N SER A 234 6.25 8.91 19.82
CA SER A 234 6.97 8.45 21.00
C SER A 234 7.25 6.95 20.90
N PRO A 235 8.49 6.50 21.12
CA PRO A 235 8.70 5.13 21.55
C PRO A 235 8.02 5.04 22.92
N ASP A 236 6.89 4.35 22.99
CA ASP A 236 6.38 3.97 24.31
C ASP A 236 7.50 3.16 24.97
N SER A 237 8.11 3.77 25.98
CA SER A 237 8.82 3.02 27.00
C SER A 237 7.88 1.89 27.41
N GLU A 238 8.32 0.64 27.23
CA GLU A 238 7.65 -0.51 27.82
C GLU A 238 7.27 -0.13 29.26
N PRO A 239 6.04 -0.42 29.70
CA PRO A 239 5.82 -0.45 31.12
C PRO A 239 6.79 -1.51 31.65
N THR A 240 7.83 -1.08 32.33
CA THR A 240 8.67 -1.92 33.16
C THR A 240 7.70 -2.75 34.00
N ILE A 241 7.63 -4.04 33.71
CA ILE A 241 6.98 -4.99 34.62
C ILE A 241 7.88 -5.03 35.83
N ALA A 242 7.76 -4.00 36.68
CA ALA A 242 8.29 -4.01 38.01
C ALA A 242 7.34 -4.88 38.83
N GLY A 243 7.79 -6.04 39.24
CA GLY A 243 7.18 -6.80 40.31
C GLY A 243 6.35 -8.01 39.87
N ALA A 244 7.04 -9.10 39.61
CA ALA A 244 6.58 -10.42 40.00
C ALA A 244 7.74 -11.09 40.76
N VAL A 245 7.77 -10.87 42.04
CA VAL A 245 8.43 -11.74 43.01
C VAL A 245 7.41 -12.75 43.45
#